data_4ec126b19fa47b9f73c51c3ac2ebff0a
#
_entry.id   4ec126b19fa47b9f73c51c3ac2ebff0a
#
_cell.length_a   1.000
_cell.length_b   1.000
_cell.length_c   1.000
_cell.angle_alpha   90.00
_cell.angle_beta   90.00
_cell.angle_gamma   90.00
#
_symmetry.space_group_name_H-M   'P 1'
#
loop_
_entity.id
_entity.type
_entity.pdbx_description
1 polymer ?
#
loop_
_entity_poly.entity_id
_entity_poly.type
_entity_poly.pdbx_seq_one_letter_code
_entity_poly.pdbx_strand_id
1 'polypeptide(L)'
;MRPLVITLTAALTAVVLAGCGGSGGGGGGNGLSGLIEADGSSTVGPFTSAAAQRFKQEQSGVNVTVGISGTGGGFERFCRGETDLSDASRPIKDEERAICEKNGIAYSEFLVANDGIAVVANKQNDWVDCLTVAQLKRIWEPGSKVKSWQDVDPSFPDEQLKLFGPGTDSGTFDFFTDKIVGEEGASRTDYSATENDNVTVRGVSGEKGGLGYFGLSYFEDNRSQLKDLKVNGGGGCVAPTRETVQAGTYTPLSRPLFIYAKTSSFKRPEVEAFIRFIIDHEVEIADAARFVPLTAAQLKLAKQELRQAAG
;
A
#
# COMPACT_ATOMS: atom_id res chain seq x y z
N MET A 1 -0.68 37.58 -79.50
CA MET A 1 -1.99 36.93 -79.42
C MET A 1 -2.66 37.37 -78.16
N ARG A 2 -3.83 37.95 -78.21
CA ARG A 2 -4.48 38.69 -77.12
C ARG A 2 -5.14 37.74 -76.08
N PRO A 3 -5.16 38.06 -74.81
CA PRO A 3 -5.94 37.32 -73.81
C PRO A 3 -7.39 37.86 -73.80
N LEU A 4 -8.32 36.93 -73.66
CA LEU A 4 -9.74 37.17 -73.49
C LEU A 4 -10.07 37.39 -72.02
N VAL A 5 -10.64 38.56 -71.70
CA VAL A 5 -11.12 38.88 -70.35
C VAL A 5 -12.59 38.48 -70.26
N ILE A 6 -12.97 37.65 -69.39
CA ILE A 6 -14.35 37.31 -69.04
C ILE A 6 -14.63 37.88 -67.64
N THR A 7 -15.44 38.92 -67.59
CA THR A 7 -16.02 39.52 -66.40
C THR A 7 -17.26 38.71 -65.98
N LEU A 8 -17.24 38.14 -64.77
CA LEU A 8 -18.42 37.47 -64.18
C LEU A 8 -18.94 38.33 -63.04
N THR A 9 -20.13 38.85 -63.21
CA THR A 9 -20.90 39.67 -62.28
C THR A 9 -21.45 38.75 -61.16
N ALA A 10 -21.12 39.08 -59.92
CA ALA A 10 -21.64 38.39 -58.72
C ALA A 10 -22.97 38.99 -58.27
N ALA A 11 -24.03 38.24 -58.28
CA ALA A 11 -25.32 38.62 -57.70
C ALA A 11 -25.30 38.22 -56.18
N LEU A 12 -25.44 39.22 -55.31
CA LEU A 12 -25.59 39.07 -53.89
C LEU A 12 -27.04 38.68 -53.55
N THR A 13 -27.29 37.43 -53.15
CA THR A 13 -28.56 37.02 -52.55
C THR A 13 -28.37 36.92 -51.03
N ALA A 14 -28.96 37.86 -50.30
CA ALA A 14 -29.02 37.80 -48.82
C ALA A 14 -30.10 36.82 -48.43
N VAL A 15 -29.64 35.66 -47.78
CA VAL A 15 -30.53 34.73 -47.15
C VAL A 15 -30.57 35.09 -45.67
N VAL A 16 -31.69 35.55 -45.17
CA VAL A 16 -32.00 35.74 -43.74
C VAL A 16 -32.38 34.39 -43.21
N LEU A 17 -31.50 33.72 -42.47
CA LEU A 17 -31.79 32.56 -41.65
C LEU A 17 -32.29 33.02 -40.30
N ALA A 18 -33.60 32.89 -40.09
CA ALA A 18 -34.21 32.93 -38.75
C ALA A 18 -33.71 31.73 -37.96
N GLY A 19 -32.76 31.96 -37.05
CA GLY A 19 -32.28 30.97 -36.09
C GLY A 19 -33.33 30.71 -35.03
N CYS A 20 -33.96 29.55 -35.10
CA CYS A 20 -34.65 28.96 -33.97
C CYS A 20 -33.62 28.69 -32.87
N GLY A 21 -33.73 29.41 -31.77
CA GLY A 21 -33.00 29.13 -30.54
C GLY A 21 -33.38 27.77 -29.99
N GLY A 22 -32.60 26.75 -30.33
CA GLY A 22 -32.57 25.47 -29.63
C GLY A 22 -31.75 25.67 -28.37
N SER A 23 -32.42 25.80 -27.25
CA SER A 23 -31.80 25.59 -25.92
C SER A 23 -31.29 24.16 -25.89
N GLY A 24 -30.08 23.95 -26.38
CA GLY A 24 -29.32 22.75 -26.13
C GLY A 24 -28.99 22.70 -24.64
N GLY A 25 -29.82 22.01 -23.89
CA GLY A 25 -29.46 21.61 -22.53
C GLY A 25 -28.15 20.85 -22.60
N GLY A 26 -27.04 21.51 -22.31
CA GLY A 26 -25.80 20.85 -21.98
C GLY A 26 -26.07 19.96 -20.79
N GLY A 27 -26.13 18.66 -21.04
CA GLY A 27 -26.01 17.66 -19.97
C GLY A 27 -24.66 17.89 -19.33
N GLY A 28 -24.61 18.76 -18.33
CA GLY A 28 -23.50 18.86 -17.41
C GLY A 28 -23.48 17.54 -16.68
N GLY A 29 -22.59 16.68 -17.10
CA GLY A 29 -22.24 15.53 -16.29
C GLY A 29 -21.76 16.07 -14.95
N ASN A 30 -22.53 15.82 -13.89
CA ASN A 30 -22.22 16.18 -12.51
C ASN A 30 -21.03 15.36 -11.98
N GLY A 31 -20.05 15.06 -12.78
CA GLY A 31 -18.82 14.36 -12.40
C GLY A 31 -17.87 15.33 -11.71
N LEU A 32 -17.26 14.86 -10.63
CA LEU A 32 -16.17 15.55 -9.96
C LEU A 32 -14.96 15.65 -10.87
N SER A 33 -14.19 16.72 -10.70
CA SER A 33 -12.92 16.92 -11.41
C SER A 33 -11.90 17.57 -10.49
N GLY A 34 -10.63 17.24 -10.67
CA GLY A 34 -9.55 17.81 -9.87
C GLY A 34 -8.34 16.90 -9.82
N LEU A 35 -7.31 17.38 -9.13
CA LEU A 35 -6.07 16.65 -8.83
C LEU A 35 -6.01 16.39 -7.33
N ILE A 36 -5.70 15.15 -6.95
CA ILE A 36 -5.41 14.74 -5.59
C ILE A 36 -3.97 14.24 -5.58
N GLU A 37 -3.16 14.81 -4.67
CA GLU A 37 -1.76 14.44 -4.50
C GLU A 37 -1.58 13.64 -3.20
N ALA A 38 -1.20 12.38 -3.34
CA ALA A 38 -0.81 11.49 -2.25
C ALA A 38 0.68 11.19 -2.33
N ASP A 39 1.34 11.04 -1.20
CA ASP A 39 2.73 10.59 -1.12
C ASP A 39 2.98 9.87 0.21
N GLY A 40 3.96 8.99 0.26
CA GLY A 40 4.39 8.37 1.50
C GLY A 40 4.86 6.94 1.37
N SER A 41 4.28 6.08 2.18
CA SER A 41 4.69 4.69 2.38
C SER A 41 4.70 3.88 1.09
N SER A 42 5.82 3.20 0.81
CA SER A 42 5.95 2.18 -0.25
C SER A 42 4.95 1.03 -0.09
N THR A 43 4.55 0.72 1.14
CA THR A 43 3.53 -0.29 1.43
C THR A 43 2.12 0.19 1.09
N VAL A 44 1.76 1.41 1.51
CA VAL A 44 0.38 1.92 1.34
C VAL A 44 0.13 2.44 -0.08
N GLY A 45 1.16 2.92 -0.77
CA GLY A 45 1.05 3.41 -2.15
C GLY A 45 0.33 2.47 -3.12
N PRO A 46 0.56 1.16 -3.12
CA PRO A 46 -0.22 0.19 -3.91
C PRO A 46 -1.71 0.17 -3.56
N PHE A 47 -2.09 0.34 -2.28
CA PHE A 47 -3.48 0.44 -1.84
C PHE A 47 -4.13 1.72 -2.39
N THR A 48 -3.47 2.87 -2.21
CA THR A 48 -3.96 4.16 -2.71
C THR A 48 -4.03 4.17 -4.23
N SER A 49 -3.09 3.53 -4.92
CA SER A 49 -3.10 3.38 -6.39
C SER A 49 -4.24 2.49 -6.87
N ALA A 50 -4.54 1.38 -6.18
CA ALA A 50 -5.69 0.52 -6.50
C ALA A 50 -7.01 1.26 -6.28
N ALA A 51 -7.12 2.04 -5.21
CA ALA A 51 -8.27 2.91 -4.96
C ALA A 51 -8.43 3.96 -6.06
N ALA A 52 -7.34 4.64 -6.44
CA ALA A 52 -7.31 5.65 -7.48
C ALA A 52 -7.78 5.10 -8.83
N GLN A 53 -7.30 3.92 -9.22
CA GLN A 53 -7.69 3.27 -10.46
C GLN A 53 -9.19 2.94 -10.52
N ARG A 54 -9.76 2.45 -9.43
CA ARG A 54 -11.19 2.14 -9.31
C ARG A 54 -12.03 3.43 -9.28
N PHE A 55 -11.61 4.40 -8.48
CA PHE A 55 -12.30 5.69 -8.36
C PHE A 55 -12.37 6.44 -9.70
N LYS A 56 -11.32 6.35 -10.53
CA LYS A 56 -11.29 6.91 -11.88
C LYS A 56 -12.40 6.38 -12.81
N GLN A 57 -12.90 5.17 -12.56
CA GLN A 57 -14.00 4.59 -13.34
C GLN A 57 -15.33 5.25 -12.98
N GLU A 58 -15.50 5.70 -11.74
CA GLU A 58 -16.72 6.39 -11.28
C GLU A 58 -16.62 7.91 -11.49
N GLN A 59 -15.44 8.49 -11.28
CA GLN A 59 -15.15 9.93 -11.35
C GLN A 59 -14.03 10.21 -12.34
N SER A 60 -14.32 10.07 -13.64
CA SER A 60 -13.34 10.17 -14.72
C SER A 60 -12.61 11.53 -14.81
N GLY A 61 -13.20 12.59 -14.24
CA GLY A 61 -12.60 13.92 -14.17
C GLY A 61 -11.57 14.09 -13.04
N VAL A 62 -11.51 13.17 -12.07
CA VAL A 62 -10.55 13.25 -10.96
C VAL A 62 -9.27 12.48 -11.29
N ASN A 63 -8.14 13.10 -11.02
CA ASN A 63 -6.80 12.50 -11.12
C ASN A 63 -6.23 12.35 -9.71
N VAL A 64 -5.75 11.15 -9.37
CA VAL A 64 -5.00 10.91 -8.13
C VAL A 64 -3.59 10.52 -8.51
N THR A 65 -2.60 11.24 -8.00
CA THR A 65 -1.17 10.91 -8.14
C THR A 65 -0.67 10.33 -6.84
N VAL A 66 0.15 9.28 -6.91
CA VAL A 66 0.71 8.61 -5.74
C VAL A 66 2.22 8.58 -5.85
N GLY A 67 2.89 9.31 -4.95
CA GLY A 67 4.33 9.29 -4.79
C GLY A 67 4.76 8.28 -3.73
N ILE A 68 6.01 7.85 -3.80
CA ILE A 68 6.61 6.89 -2.87
C ILE A 68 7.89 7.50 -2.30
N SER A 69 7.79 8.20 -1.17
CA SER A 69 8.93 8.80 -0.47
C SER A 69 9.21 8.16 0.90
N GLY A 70 8.54 7.03 1.18
CA GLY A 70 8.50 6.41 2.51
C GLY A 70 7.58 7.17 3.48
N THR A 71 7.14 6.51 4.56
CA THR A 71 6.21 7.12 5.54
C THR A 71 6.74 8.45 6.12
N GLY A 72 8.02 8.51 6.45
CA GLY A 72 8.64 9.73 7.00
C GLY A 72 8.71 10.86 5.97
N GLY A 73 9.13 10.56 4.74
CA GLY A 73 9.18 11.53 3.63
C GLY A 73 7.77 12.03 3.26
N GLY A 74 6.77 11.14 3.28
CA GLY A 74 5.37 11.50 3.10
C GLY A 74 4.88 12.50 4.14
N PHE A 75 5.13 12.24 5.43
CA PHE A 75 4.77 13.18 6.49
C PHE A 75 5.53 14.51 6.39
N GLU A 76 6.80 14.49 5.99
CA GLU A 76 7.57 15.72 5.79
C GLU A 76 6.92 16.61 4.72
N ARG A 77 6.57 16.07 3.57
CA ARG A 77 5.89 16.81 2.50
C ARG A 77 4.47 17.24 2.89
N PHE A 78 3.73 16.32 3.50
CA PHE A 78 2.37 16.56 3.97
C PHE A 78 2.31 17.71 5.00
N CYS A 79 3.17 17.67 6.00
CA CYS A 79 3.24 18.70 7.04
C CYS A 79 3.80 20.04 6.53
N ARG A 80 4.42 20.09 5.34
CA ARG A 80 4.72 21.33 4.60
C ARG A 80 3.56 21.82 3.73
N GLY A 81 2.49 21.03 3.64
CA GLY A 81 1.31 21.36 2.86
C GLY A 81 1.43 21.05 1.37
N GLU A 82 2.47 20.31 0.96
CA GLU A 82 2.77 19.99 -0.44
C GLU A 82 1.82 18.93 -1.02
N THR A 83 1.26 18.03 -0.20
CA THR A 83 0.34 16.97 -0.64
C THR A 83 -1.01 17.11 0.04
N ASP A 84 -2.05 16.52 -0.54
CA ASP A 84 -3.40 16.45 0.02
C ASP A 84 -3.52 15.32 1.03
N LEU A 85 -2.86 14.19 0.72
CA LEU A 85 -2.87 12.95 1.48
C LEU A 85 -1.44 12.51 1.82
N SER A 86 -1.30 11.82 2.95
CA SER A 86 -0.07 11.09 3.29
C SER A 86 -0.39 9.64 3.57
N ASP A 87 0.25 8.75 2.81
CA ASP A 87 0.20 7.31 2.99
C ASP A 87 1.17 6.89 4.10
N ALA A 88 0.70 6.16 5.10
CA ALA A 88 1.52 5.82 6.26
C ALA A 88 1.35 4.38 6.72
N SER A 89 2.46 3.69 6.94
CA SER A 89 2.49 2.30 7.45
C SER A 89 2.77 2.23 8.97
N ARG A 90 2.60 3.35 9.66
CA ARG A 90 2.61 3.54 11.11
C ARG A 90 1.87 4.82 11.46
N PRO A 91 1.45 5.00 12.73
CA PRO A 91 0.97 6.29 13.19
C PRO A 91 2.02 7.40 13.05
N ILE A 92 1.54 8.63 12.91
CA ILE A 92 2.38 9.83 12.90
C ILE A 92 3.16 9.94 14.23
N LYS A 93 4.46 10.23 14.15
CA LYS A 93 5.30 10.45 15.33
C LYS A 93 5.08 11.84 15.92
N ASP A 94 5.46 12.03 17.19
CA ASP A 94 5.30 13.33 17.87
C ASP A 94 6.12 14.44 17.20
N GLU A 95 7.31 14.13 16.67
CA GLU A 95 8.15 15.08 15.94
C GLU A 95 7.49 15.53 14.63
N GLU A 96 6.87 14.58 13.89
CA GLU A 96 6.14 14.86 12.65
C GLU A 96 4.87 15.68 12.94
N ARG A 97 4.14 15.31 14.01
CA ARG A 97 2.97 16.07 14.50
C ARG A 97 3.31 17.51 14.82
N ALA A 98 4.42 17.74 15.53
CA ALA A 98 4.90 19.07 15.87
C ALA A 98 5.23 19.91 14.63
N ILE A 99 5.73 19.29 13.54
CA ILE A 99 5.97 19.99 12.27
C ILE A 99 4.64 20.38 11.61
N CYS A 100 3.65 19.48 11.58
CA CYS A 100 2.31 19.78 11.07
C CYS A 100 1.68 20.95 11.85
N GLU A 101 1.70 20.90 13.18
CA GLU A 101 1.15 21.97 14.05
C GLU A 101 1.83 23.31 13.81
N LYS A 102 3.17 23.35 13.75
CA LYS A 102 3.96 24.56 13.46
C LYS A 102 3.56 25.21 12.13
N ASN A 103 3.23 24.39 11.13
CA ASN A 103 2.85 24.85 9.79
C ASN A 103 1.33 25.06 9.66
N GLY A 104 0.54 24.87 10.72
CA GLY A 104 -0.91 25.03 10.70
C GLY A 104 -1.65 23.96 9.88
N ILE A 105 -1.04 22.79 9.69
CA ILE A 105 -1.63 21.67 8.97
C ILE A 105 -2.44 20.80 9.93
N ALA A 106 -3.75 20.96 9.92
CA ALA A 106 -4.70 20.06 10.57
C ALA A 106 -5.06 18.92 9.62
N TYR A 107 -5.33 17.74 10.17
CA TYR A 107 -5.61 16.53 9.40
C TYR A 107 -6.56 15.58 10.13
N SER A 108 -7.16 14.66 9.36
CA SER A 108 -7.83 13.46 9.86
C SER A 108 -7.01 12.22 9.50
N GLU A 109 -7.04 11.21 10.40
CA GLU A 109 -6.35 9.94 10.28
C GLU A 109 -7.36 8.84 9.94
N PHE A 110 -7.18 8.16 8.82
CA PHE A 110 -8.04 7.06 8.39
C PHE A 110 -7.26 5.75 8.42
N LEU A 111 -7.68 4.81 9.27
CA LEU A 111 -7.24 3.42 9.19
C LEU A 111 -7.89 2.80 7.95
N VAL A 112 -7.07 2.24 7.03
CA VAL A 112 -7.54 1.79 5.71
C VAL A 112 -7.31 0.30 5.44
N ALA A 113 -6.37 -0.34 6.12
CA ALA A 113 -6.13 -1.78 6.04
C ALA A 113 -5.21 -2.23 7.19
N ASN A 114 -4.99 -3.55 7.30
CA ASN A 114 -3.95 -4.13 8.12
C ASN A 114 -2.94 -4.86 7.21
N ASP A 115 -1.67 -4.84 7.59
CA ASP A 115 -0.61 -5.56 6.90
C ASP A 115 0.01 -6.60 7.83
N GLY A 116 0.36 -7.76 7.29
CA GLY A 116 1.05 -8.82 8.00
C GLY A 116 2.05 -9.53 7.10
N ILE A 117 3.24 -9.80 7.62
CA ILE A 117 4.28 -10.56 6.93
C ILE A 117 4.29 -12.00 7.41
N ALA A 118 4.03 -12.94 6.52
CA ALA A 118 4.19 -14.36 6.81
C ALA A 118 5.65 -14.77 6.64
N VAL A 119 6.22 -15.38 7.68
CA VAL A 119 7.47 -16.13 7.60
C VAL A 119 7.11 -17.56 7.24
N VAL A 120 7.71 -18.11 6.19
CA VAL A 120 7.30 -19.39 5.62
C VAL A 120 8.49 -20.32 5.44
N ALA A 121 8.24 -21.62 5.61
CA ALA A 121 9.19 -22.69 5.35
C ALA A 121 8.63 -23.69 4.33
N ASN A 122 9.51 -24.56 3.84
CA ASN A 122 9.11 -25.72 3.05
C ASN A 122 8.19 -26.65 3.88
N LYS A 123 7.19 -27.26 3.26
CA LYS A 123 6.27 -28.19 3.93
C LYS A 123 6.95 -29.44 4.50
N GLN A 124 8.08 -29.85 3.94
CA GLN A 124 8.86 -30.98 4.44
C GLN A 124 9.74 -30.62 5.65
N ASN A 125 9.77 -29.34 6.03
CA ASN A 125 10.42 -28.88 7.24
C ASN A 125 9.54 -29.26 8.45
N ASP A 126 9.91 -30.29 9.16
CA ASP A 126 9.18 -30.83 10.32
C ASP A 126 9.86 -30.49 11.68
N TRP A 127 10.96 -29.73 11.66
CA TRP A 127 11.75 -29.42 12.85
C TRP A 127 11.52 -28.01 13.42
N VAL A 128 10.93 -27.08 12.67
CA VAL A 128 10.64 -25.73 13.18
C VAL A 128 9.18 -25.37 13.03
N ASP A 129 8.53 -24.92 14.10
CA ASP A 129 7.16 -24.38 14.10
C ASP A 129 7.11 -22.92 14.50
N CYS A 130 8.16 -22.43 15.17
CA CYS A 130 8.23 -21.08 15.70
C CYS A 130 9.66 -20.56 15.67
N LEU A 131 9.83 -19.31 15.27
CA LEU A 131 11.09 -18.57 15.38
C LEU A 131 10.91 -17.34 16.27
N THR A 132 11.90 -17.08 17.09
CA THR A 132 11.98 -15.81 17.83
C THR A 132 12.47 -14.69 16.93
N VAL A 133 12.16 -13.44 17.28
CA VAL A 133 12.71 -12.25 16.60
C VAL A 133 14.25 -12.27 16.62
N ALA A 134 14.88 -12.75 17.71
CA ALA A 134 16.33 -12.87 17.79
C ALA A 134 16.91 -13.91 16.80
N GLN A 135 16.23 -15.05 16.60
CA GLN A 135 16.63 -16.03 15.58
C GLN A 135 16.46 -15.49 14.19
N LEU A 136 15.32 -14.84 13.90
CA LEU A 136 15.08 -14.18 12.60
C LEU A 136 16.13 -13.09 12.33
N LYS A 137 16.47 -12.24 13.32
CA LYS A 137 17.55 -11.26 13.20
C LYS A 137 18.87 -11.92 12.83
N ARG A 138 19.32 -12.92 13.57
CA ARG A 138 20.56 -13.64 13.26
C ARG A 138 20.60 -14.25 11.87
N ILE A 139 19.44 -14.68 11.34
CA ILE A 139 19.32 -15.22 9.98
C ILE A 139 19.52 -14.10 8.95
N TRP A 140 18.84 -12.96 9.14
CA TRP A 140 18.67 -11.94 8.10
C TRP A 140 19.58 -10.71 8.21
N GLU A 141 20.27 -10.51 9.36
CA GLU A 141 21.13 -9.34 9.56
C GLU A 141 22.32 -9.29 8.57
N PRO A 142 22.83 -8.08 8.26
CA PRO A 142 24.03 -7.93 7.45
C PRO A 142 25.21 -8.73 8.00
N GLY A 143 25.88 -9.47 7.11
CA GLY A 143 27.05 -10.28 7.48
C GLY A 143 26.74 -11.55 8.30
N SER A 144 25.48 -11.95 8.37
CA SER A 144 25.06 -13.21 9.03
C SER A 144 25.91 -14.40 8.58
N LYS A 145 26.30 -15.25 9.53
CA LYS A 145 27.08 -16.48 9.30
C LYS A 145 26.21 -17.73 9.31
N VAL A 146 24.91 -17.59 9.52
CA VAL A 146 23.95 -18.69 9.52
C VAL A 146 23.87 -19.31 8.13
N LYS A 147 24.19 -20.60 8.00
CA LYS A 147 24.23 -21.36 6.75
C LYS A 147 23.35 -22.61 6.80
N SER A 148 23.07 -23.13 7.99
CA SER A 148 22.22 -24.28 8.22
C SER A 148 21.16 -24.00 9.27
N TRP A 149 20.12 -24.84 9.34
CA TRP A 149 19.13 -24.77 10.40
C TRP A 149 19.73 -25.02 11.78
N GLN A 150 20.78 -25.86 11.87
CA GLN A 150 21.50 -26.09 13.12
C GLN A 150 22.22 -24.84 13.64
N ASP A 151 22.65 -23.94 12.74
CA ASP A 151 23.20 -22.63 13.15
C ASP A 151 22.13 -21.73 13.77
N VAL A 152 20.85 -21.90 13.43
CA VAL A 152 19.73 -21.16 14.02
C VAL A 152 19.44 -21.66 15.42
N ASP A 153 19.35 -22.98 15.58
CA ASP A 153 19.14 -23.66 16.85
C ASP A 153 19.84 -25.03 16.82
N PRO A 154 20.71 -25.35 17.81
CA PRO A 154 21.41 -26.64 17.85
C PRO A 154 20.51 -27.88 17.93
N SER A 155 19.22 -27.71 18.25
CA SER A 155 18.23 -28.81 18.23
C SER A 155 17.69 -29.12 16.83
N PHE A 156 17.92 -28.24 15.86
CA PHE A 156 17.50 -28.44 14.48
C PHE A 156 18.54 -29.27 13.71
N PRO A 157 18.13 -29.94 12.62
CA PRO A 157 19.07 -30.72 11.80
C PRO A 157 20.09 -29.82 11.09
N ASP A 158 21.23 -30.43 10.74
CA ASP A 158 22.23 -29.79 9.86
C ASP A 158 21.74 -29.83 8.39
N GLU A 159 20.56 -29.20 8.16
CA GLU A 159 19.98 -28.99 6.85
C GLU A 159 20.38 -27.62 6.33
N GLN A 160 20.82 -27.51 5.07
CA GLN A 160 21.25 -26.25 4.48
C GLN A 160 20.10 -25.24 4.44
N LEU A 161 20.30 -24.09 5.03
CA LEU A 161 19.33 -22.99 5.02
C LEU A 161 19.39 -22.26 3.64
N LYS A 162 18.26 -22.21 2.94
CA LYS A 162 18.08 -21.50 1.66
C LYS A 162 17.10 -20.37 1.86
N LEU A 163 17.56 -19.15 1.62
CA LEU A 163 16.79 -17.94 1.91
C LEU A 163 16.20 -17.31 0.66
N PHE A 164 14.93 -16.94 0.74
CA PHE A 164 14.17 -16.30 -0.32
C PHE A 164 13.37 -15.14 0.26
N GLY A 165 13.27 -14.03 -0.46
CA GLY A 165 12.51 -12.89 0.05
C GLY A 165 12.44 -11.74 -0.95
N PRO A 166 11.75 -10.66 -0.59
CA PRO A 166 11.63 -9.49 -1.44
C PRO A 166 12.98 -8.79 -1.62
N GLY A 167 13.10 -8.04 -2.71
CA GLY A 167 14.21 -7.14 -2.98
C GLY A 167 14.04 -5.79 -2.29
N THR A 168 14.98 -4.89 -2.55
CA THR A 168 15.09 -3.58 -1.87
C THR A 168 14.02 -2.57 -2.27
N ASP A 169 13.24 -2.83 -3.33
CA ASP A 169 12.16 -1.93 -3.77
C ASP A 169 10.81 -2.26 -3.11
N SER A 170 10.81 -3.24 -2.18
CA SER A 170 9.61 -3.76 -1.54
C SER A 170 9.35 -3.14 -0.16
N GLY A 171 8.15 -2.59 0.05
CA GLY A 171 7.71 -2.16 1.38
C GLY A 171 7.60 -3.30 2.41
N THR A 172 7.54 -4.56 1.97
CA THR A 172 7.64 -5.75 2.83
C THR A 172 9.07 -5.94 3.32
N PHE A 173 10.06 -5.71 2.45
CA PHE A 173 11.48 -5.71 2.81
C PHE A 173 11.79 -4.62 3.85
N ASP A 174 11.35 -3.40 3.60
CA ASP A 174 11.55 -2.26 4.51
C ASP A 174 10.99 -2.55 5.90
N PHE A 175 9.75 -3.03 5.95
CA PHE A 175 9.10 -3.33 7.22
C PHE A 175 9.74 -4.50 7.96
N PHE A 176 10.08 -5.58 7.25
CA PHE A 176 10.73 -6.74 7.86
C PHE A 176 12.09 -6.36 8.44
N THR A 177 12.90 -5.62 7.70
CA THR A 177 14.24 -5.21 8.14
C THR A 177 14.16 -4.24 9.31
N ASP A 178 13.26 -3.26 9.31
CA ASP A 178 13.01 -2.38 10.45
C ASP A 178 12.64 -3.17 11.71
N LYS A 179 11.71 -4.12 11.61
CA LYS A 179 11.16 -4.83 12.79
C LYS A 179 12.01 -5.99 13.26
N ILE A 180 12.70 -6.67 12.38
CA ILE A 180 13.49 -7.87 12.70
C ILE A 180 14.96 -7.56 12.88
N VAL A 181 15.53 -6.80 11.94
CA VAL A 181 16.97 -6.44 12.00
C VAL A 181 17.19 -5.23 12.89
N GLY A 182 16.23 -4.30 12.91
CA GLY A 182 16.24 -3.08 13.70
C GLY A 182 16.74 -1.86 12.94
N GLU A 183 16.94 -2.00 11.62
CA GLU A 183 17.31 -0.92 10.71
C GLU A 183 16.67 -1.19 9.34
N GLU A 184 15.83 -0.25 8.88
CA GLU A 184 15.16 -0.33 7.59
C GLU A 184 16.18 -0.42 6.46
N GLY A 185 15.98 -1.36 5.53
CA GLY A 185 16.88 -1.60 4.41
C GLY A 185 18.11 -2.46 4.75
N ALA A 186 18.40 -2.73 6.02
CA ALA A 186 19.57 -3.53 6.41
C ALA A 186 19.26 -5.03 6.34
N SER A 187 19.97 -5.75 5.47
CA SER A 187 19.85 -7.22 5.33
C SER A 187 21.15 -7.83 4.80
N ARG A 188 21.27 -9.15 4.95
CA ARG A 188 22.29 -9.90 4.21
C ARG A 188 21.99 -9.83 2.70
N THR A 189 22.99 -10.03 1.86
CA THR A 189 22.86 -9.94 0.40
C THR A 189 22.97 -11.29 -0.32
N ASP A 190 23.27 -12.36 0.42
CA ASP A 190 23.48 -13.72 -0.12
C ASP A 190 22.22 -14.58 -0.01
N TYR A 191 21.06 -14.00 -0.29
CA TYR A 191 19.77 -14.68 -0.44
C TYR A 191 19.20 -14.47 -1.84
N SER A 192 18.19 -15.25 -2.22
CA SER A 192 17.48 -15.09 -3.49
C SER A 192 16.44 -13.97 -3.35
N ALA A 193 16.83 -12.75 -3.73
CA ALA A 193 15.99 -11.56 -3.72
C ALA A 193 15.12 -11.48 -4.99
N THR A 194 13.84 -11.12 -4.85
CA THR A 194 12.92 -10.92 -5.98
C THR A 194 11.74 -10.06 -5.58
N GLU A 195 11.27 -9.18 -6.48
CA GLU A 195 10.03 -8.42 -6.30
C GLU A 195 8.77 -9.26 -6.65
N ASN A 196 8.94 -10.49 -7.10
CA ASN A 196 7.83 -11.37 -7.45
C ASN A 196 7.65 -12.48 -6.40
N ASP A 197 6.70 -12.33 -5.50
CA ASP A 197 6.42 -13.27 -4.42
C ASP A 197 6.14 -14.69 -4.90
N ASN A 198 5.62 -14.88 -6.11
CA ASN A 198 5.47 -16.23 -6.70
C ASN A 198 6.81 -16.92 -6.94
N VAL A 199 7.89 -16.17 -7.16
CA VAL A 199 9.26 -16.73 -7.26
C VAL A 199 9.73 -17.17 -5.89
N THR A 200 9.47 -16.35 -4.85
CA THR A 200 9.75 -16.70 -3.44
C THR A 200 9.00 -17.98 -3.03
N VAL A 201 7.70 -18.07 -3.35
CA VAL A 201 6.89 -19.29 -3.09
C VAL A 201 7.53 -20.52 -3.71
N ARG A 202 7.90 -20.45 -5.01
CA ARG A 202 8.55 -21.59 -5.70
C ARG A 202 9.92 -21.94 -5.10
N GLY A 203 10.69 -20.92 -4.74
CA GLY A 203 12.01 -21.10 -4.11
C GLY A 203 11.89 -21.86 -2.80
N VAL A 204 11.05 -21.38 -1.88
CA VAL A 204 10.82 -22.01 -0.57
C VAL A 204 10.23 -23.41 -0.72
N SER A 205 9.23 -23.60 -1.57
CA SER A 205 8.59 -24.92 -1.76
C SER A 205 9.50 -25.94 -2.47
N GLY A 206 10.48 -25.49 -3.25
CA GLY A 206 11.43 -26.36 -3.96
C GLY A 206 12.62 -26.83 -3.14
N GLU A 207 12.93 -26.20 -2.02
CA GLU A 207 14.11 -26.45 -1.20
C GLU A 207 13.68 -26.89 0.21
N LYS A 208 14.07 -28.10 0.65
CA LYS A 208 13.67 -28.65 1.96
C LYS A 208 14.07 -27.71 3.13
N GLY A 209 15.27 -27.14 3.04
CA GLY A 209 15.74 -26.14 4.02
C GLY A 209 15.31 -24.71 3.69
N GLY A 210 14.34 -24.52 2.78
CA GLY A 210 13.85 -23.22 2.34
C GLY A 210 13.16 -22.43 3.46
N LEU A 211 13.53 -21.16 3.59
CA LEU A 211 12.91 -20.16 4.45
C LEU A 211 12.72 -18.87 3.66
N GLY A 212 11.56 -18.23 3.81
CA GLY A 212 11.29 -16.95 3.17
C GLY A 212 10.26 -16.13 3.92
N TYR A 213 10.00 -14.93 3.41
CA TYR A 213 8.93 -14.08 3.94
C TYR A 213 8.32 -13.21 2.82
N PHE A 214 7.05 -12.90 2.96
CA PHE A 214 6.25 -12.05 2.06
C PHE A 214 4.91 -11.69 2.73
N GLY A 215 4.08 -10.90 2.06
CA GLY A 215 2.77 -10.52 2.56
C GLY A 215 1.85 -11.71 2.87
N LEU A 216 1.10 -11.65 3.96
CA LEU A 216 0.23 -12.74 4.45
C LEU A 216 -0.73 -13.26 3.37
N SER A 217 -1.28 -12.39 2.54
CA SER A 217 -2.23 -12.79 1.47
C SER A 217 -1.62 -13.76 0.47
N TYR A 218 -0.32 -13.61 0.15
CA TYR A 218 0.39 -14.58 -0.72
C TYR A 218 0.54 -15.94 -0.04
N PHE A 219 0.80 -15.98 1.26
CA PHE A 219 0.82 -17.23 2.00
C PHE A 219 -0.55 -17.90 1.97
N GLU A 220 -1.63 -17.16 2.18
CA GLU A 220 -3.00 -17.68 2.16
C GLU A 220 -3.34 -18.36 0.82
N ASP A 221 -2.97 -17.74 -0.29
CA ASP A 221 -3.16 -18.29 -1.64
C ASP A 221 -2.30 -19.56 -1.87
N ASN A 222 -1.21 -19.74 -1.14
CA ASN A 222 -0.22 -20.80 -1.32
C ASN A 222 -0.08 -21.76 -0.13
N ARG A 223 -1.03 -21.81 0.80
CA ARG A 223 -1.04 -22.70 1.98
C ARG A 223 -0.84 -24.18 1.64
N SER A 224 -1.26 -24.60 0.44
CA SER A 224 -1.07 -25.99 -0.01
C SER A 224 0.39 -26.34 -0.25
N GLN A 225 1.27 -25.38 -0.50
CA GLN A 225 2.68 -25.56 -0.90
C GLN A 225 3.67 -25.22 0.22
N LEU A 226 3.27 -24.40 1.18
CA LEU A 226 4.14 -23.80 2.20
C LEU A 226 3.65 -24.12 3.61
N LYS A 227 4.56 -24.03 4.56
CA LYS A 227 4.31 -24.07 6.00
C LYS A 227 4.53 -22.66 6.56
N ASP A 228 3.55 -22.12 7.28
CA ASP A 228 3.72 -20.91 8.07
C ASP A 228 4.53 -21.18 9.32
N LEU A 229 5.40 -20.27 9.66
CA LEU A 229 6.10 -20.28 10.94
C LEU A 229 5.48 -19.24 11.87
N LYS A 230 5.20 -19.68 13.08
CA LYS A 230 4.84 -18.75 14.16
C LYS A 230 6.02 -17.85 14.48
N VAL A 231 5.74 -16.65 14.92
CA VAL A 231 6.77 -15.71 15.38
C VAL A 231 6.56 -15.40 16.85
N ASN A 232 7.65 -15.49 17.62
CA ASN A 232 7.67 -15.11 19.02
C ASN A 232 8.28 -13.70 19.15
N GLY A 233 7.41 -12.71 19.31
CA GLY A 233 7.77 -11.31 19.56
C GLY A 233 7.97 -10.96 21.03
N GLY A 234 8.08 -11.97 21.90
CA GLY A 234 8.24 -11.80 23.37
C GLY A 234 7.03 -12.27 24.19
N GLY A 235 5.85 -12.41 23.57
CA GLY A 235 4.61 -12.87 24.23
C GLY A 235 4.25 -14.33 23.94
N GLY A 236 5.14 -15.11 23.33
CA GLY A 236 4.86 -16.48 22.86
C GLY A 236 4.77 -16.56 21.34
N CYS A 237 4.61 -17.79 20.85
CA CYS A 237 4.53 -18.09 19.42
C CYS A 237 3.14 -17.79 18.87
N VAL A 238 3.01 -16.81 17.97
CA VAL A 238 1.75 -16.42 17.32
C VAL A 238 1.83 -16.74 15.83
N ALA A 239 0.79 -17.35 15.27
CA ALA A 239 0.72 -17.66 13.86
C ALA A 239 0.31 -16.43 13.02
N PRO A 240 0.80 -16.31 11.78
CA PRO A 240 0.36 -15.28 10.84
C PRO A 240 -1.02 -15.64 10.27
N THR A 241 -2.08 -15.13 10.88
CA THR A 241 -3.45 -15.27 10.38
C THR A 241 -4.13 -13.91 10.27
N ARG A 242 -5.21 -13.82 9.47
CA ARG A 242 -5.99 -12.56 9.38
C ARG A 242 -6.41 -12.08 10.76
N GLU A 243 -6.88 -12.99 11.61
CA GLU A 243 -7.36 -12.68 12.96
C GLU A 243 -6.25 -12.13 13.86
N THR A 244 -5.05 -12.72 13.83
CA THR A 244 -3.94 -12.27 14.67
C THR A 244 -3.32 -10.96 14.16
N VAL A 245 -3.33 -10.72 12.84
CA VAL A 245 -2.94 -9.46 12.22
C VAL A 245 -3.94 -8.36 12.56
N GLN A 246 -5.25 -8.60 12.37
CA GLN A 246 -6.31 -7.65 12.70
C GLN A 246 -6.37 -7.30 14.20
N ALA A 247 -6.07 -8.28 15.06
CA ALA A 247 -6.00 -8.08 16.50
C ALA A 247 -4.70 -7.40 16.96
N GLY A 248 -3.70 -7.24 16.07
CA GLY A 248 -2.38 -6.71 16.41
C GLY A 248 -1.57 -7.61 17.34
N THR A 249 -1.95 -8.89 17.46
CA THR A 249 -1.25 -9.86 18.34
C THR A 249 -0.08 -10.55 17.65
N TYR A 250 -0.03 -10.54 16.32
CA TYR A 250 1.09 -11.07 15.54
C TYR A 250 2.23 -10.04 15.48
N THR A 251 2.89 -9.85 16.60
CA THR A 251 3.99 -8.88 16.73
C THR A 251 5.37 -9.54 16.54
N PRO A 252 6.32 -8.81 15.94
CA PRO A 252 6.25 -7.44 15.44
C PRO A 252 5.86 -7.35 13.94
N LEU A 253 5.42 -8.44 13.31
CA LEU A 253 5.22 -8.57 11.86
C LEU A 253 3.79 -8.28 11.41
N SER A 254 3.02 -7.53 12.20
CA SER A 254 1.75 -6.93 11.78
C SER A 254 1.71 -5.44 12.08
N ARG A 255 1.02 -4.68 11.24
CA ARG A 255 0.87 -3.22 11.39
C ARG A 255 -0.44 -2.73 10.79
N PRO A 256 -1.05 -1.67 11.38
CA PRO A 256 -2.12 -0.92 10.74
C PRO A 256 -1.57 -0.02 9.63
N LEU A 257 -2.39 0.19 8.58
CA LEU A 257 -2.09 1.06 7.46
C LEU A 257 -3.05 2.25 7.45
N PHE A 258 -2.52 3.45 7.21
CA PHE A 258 -3.25 4.70 7.32
C PHE A 258 -3.15 5.55 6.08
N ILE A 259 -4.19 6.36 5.85
CA ILE A 259 -4.16 7.55 4.99
C ILE A 259 -4.50 8.75 5.88
N TYR A 260 -3.62 9.75 5.86
CA TYR A 260 -3.86 11.05 6.50
C TYR A 260 -4.36 12.02 5.45
N ALA A 261 -5.47 12.71 5.72
CA ALA A 261 -6.03 13.71 4.83
C ALA A 261 -5.99 15.09 5.47
N LYS A 262 -5.40 16.06 4.77
CA LYS A 262 -5.33 17.45 5.23
C LYS A 262 -6.75 18.05 5.30
N THR A 263 -7.11 18.62 6.44
CA THR A 263 -8.46 19.18 6.66
C THR A 263 -8.85 20.24 5.62
N SER A 264 -7.89 21.04 5.17
CA SER A 264 -8.15 22.03 4.11
C SER A 264 -8.43 21.39 2.75
N SER A 265 -7.73 20.29 2.43
CA SER A 265 -7.96 19.52 1.20
C SER A 265 -9.29 18.74 1.26
N PHE A 266 -9.68 18.27 2.44
CA PHE A 266 -10.95 17.56 2.65
C PHE A 266 -12.19 18.40 2.35
N LYS A 267 -12.06 19.74 2.36
CA LYS A 267 -13.13 20.66 1.91
C LYS A 267 -13.37 20.65 0.40
N ARG A 268 -12.46 20.08 -0.37
CA ARG A 268 -12.60 19.89 -1.82
C ARG A 268 -13.44 18.63 -2.06
N PRO A 269 -14.51 18.72 -2.85
CA PRO A 269 -15.47 17.62 -3.02
C PRO A 269 -14.84 16.36 -3.62
N GLU A 270 -13.81 16.48 -4.47
CA GLU A 270 -13.11 15.35 -5.04
C GLU A 270 -12.26 14.61 -3.99
N VAL A 271 -11.68 15.31 -3.01
CA VAL A 271 -10.88 14.68 -1.94
C VAL A 271 -11.79 13.96 -0.95
N GLU A 272 -12.87 14.60 -0.51
CA GLU A 272 -13.88 13.96 0.35
C GLU A 272 -14.45 12.71 -0.32
N ALA A 273 -14.84 12.82 -1.59
CA ALA A 273 -15.40 11.71 -2.35
C ALA A 273 -14.40 10.55 -2.49
N PHE A 274 -13.11 10.84 -2.68
CA PHE A 274 -12.08 9.81 -2.79
C PHE A 274 -11.89 9.06 -1.46
N ILE A 275 -11.78 9.76 -0.33
CA ILE A 275 -11.67 9.12 0.99
C ILE A 275 -12.93 8.33 1.32
N ARG A 276 -14.11 8.87 1.01
CA ARG A 276 -15.40 8.15 1.18
C ARG A 276 -15.40 6.86 0.35
N PHE A 277 -14.99 6.94 -0.92
CA PHE A 277 -14.88 5.78 -1.80
C PHE A 277 -13.94 4.72 -1.21
N ILE A 278 -12.77 5.11 -0.70
CA ILE A 278 -11.84 4.19 -0.03
C ILE A 278 -12.52 3.46 1.12
N ILE A 279 -13.20 4.19 2.01
CA ILE A 279 -13.83 3.60 3.21
C ILE A 279 -15.04 2.72 2.85
N ASP A 280 -15.78 3.07 1.81
CA ASP A 280 -16.95 2.31 1.39
C ASP A 280 -16.58 1.03 0.60
N HIS A 281 -15.44 1.02 -0.09
CA HIS A 281 -14.90 -0.11 -0.86
C HIS A 281 -13.63 -0.72 -0.25
N GLU A 282 -13.41 -0.52 1.06
CA GLU A 282 -12.17 -0.86 1.76
C GLU A 282 -11.79 -2.33 1.56
N VAL A 283 -12.73 -3.27 1.72
CA VAL A 283 -12.47 -4.71 1.58
C VAL A 283 -11.94 -5.06 0.19
N GLU A 284 -12.59 -4.54 -0.85
CA GLU A 284 -12.23 -4.82 -2.25
C GLU A 284 -10.89 -4.19 -2.63
N ILE A 285 -10.59 -3.02 -2.06
CA ILE A 285 -9.31 -2.32 -2.29
C ILE A 285 -8.19 -3.04 -1.55
N ALA A 286 -8.41 -3.42 -0.27
CA ALA A 286 -7.45 -4.16 0.52
C ALA A 286 -7.10 -5.52 -0.13
N ASP A 287 -8.10 -6.29 -0.55
CA ASP A 287 -7.88 -7.57 -1.25
C ASP A 287 -7.13 -7.36 -2.58
N ALA A 288 -7.46 -6.33 -3.36
CA ALA A 288 -6.76 -6.00 -4.61
C ALA A 288 -5.29 -5.62 -4.36
N ALA A 289 -5.01 -4.93 -3.26
CA ALA A 289 -3.66 -4.53 -2.85
C ALA A 289 -2.93 -5.61 -2.03
N ARG A 290 -3.55 -6.80 -1.81
CA ARG A 290 -2.99 -7.92 -1.05
C ARG A 290 -2.78 -7.63 0.44
N PHE A 291 -3.62 -6.80 1.04
CA PHE A 291 -3.64 -6.53 2.47
C PHE A 291 -4.79 -7.24 3.17
N VAL A 292 -4.76 -7.23 4.49
CA VAL A 292 -5.82 -7.77 5.34
C VAL A 292 -6.87 -6.67 5.56
N PRO A 293 -8.14 -6.89 5.16
CA PRO A 293 -9.20 -5.91 5.37
C PRO A 293 -9.41 -5.57 6.84
N LEU A 294 -10.07 -4.43 7.07
CA LEU A 294 -10.47 -3.99 8.41
C LEU A 294 -11.51 -4.95 9.02
N THR A 295 -11.45 -5.11 10.33
CA THR A 295 -12.58 -5.70 11.07
C THR A 295 -13.79 -4.78 11.01
N ALA A 296 -14.99 -5.33 11.26
CA ALA A 296 -16.22 -4.52 11.34
C ALA A 296 -16.11 -3.38 12.39
N ALA A 297 -15.38 -3.61 13.48
CA ALA A 297 -15.13 -2.59 14.50
C ALA A 297 -14.19 -1.48 13.98
N GLN A 298 -13.09 -1.83 13.31
CA GLN A 298 -12.16 -0.88 12.71
C GLN A 298 -12.84 -0.06 11.60
N LEU A 299 -13.60 -0.71 10.71
CA LEU A 299 -14.36 -0.03 9.65
C LEU A 299 -15.39 0.94 10.22
N LYS A 300 -16.05 0.57 11.33
CA LYS A 300 -16.97 1.49 12.02
C LYS A 300 -16.25 2.75 12.52
N LEU A 301 -15.05 2.62 13.08
CA LEU A 301 -14.23 3.76 13.52
C LEU A 301 -13.80 4.63 12.32
N ALA A 302 -13.33 4.02 11.23
CA ALA A 302 -12.99 4.77 10.01
C ALA A 302 -14.19 5.54 9.44
N LYS A 303 -15.39 4.94 9.47
CA LYS A 303 -16.63 5.64 9.08
C LYS A 303 -17.06 6.74 10.06
N GLN A 304 -16.70 6.65 11.33
CA GLN A 304 -16.92 7.74 12.30
C GLN A 304 -15.99 8.90 12.03
N GLU A 305 -14.70 8.63 11.79
CA GLU A 305 -13.70 9.64 11.43
C GLU A 305 -14.12 10.38 10.14
N LEU A 306 -14.55 9.64 9.12
CA LEU A 306 -15.04 10.21 7.86
C LEU A 306 -16.20 11.20 8.10
N ARG A 307 -17.16 10.87 8.97
CA ARG A 307 -18.27 11.78 9.29
C ARG A 307 -17.79 13.03 10.04
N GLN A 308 -16.81 12.90 10.94
CA GLN A 308 -16.24 14.03 11.67
C GLN A 308 -15.43 14.96 10.77
N ALA A 309 -14.69 14.40 9.81
CA ALA A 309 -13.91 15.15 8.84
C ALA A 309 -14.77 15.90 7.82
N ALA A 310 -15.94 15.34 7.48
CA ALA A 310 -16.88 15.94 6.53
C ALA A 310 -17.76 17.07 7.14
N GLY A 311 -17.75 17.25 8.46
CA GLY A 311 -18.51 18.30 9.18
C GLY A 311 -19.87 17.83 9.58
#